data_044563914a79a87e8e087fa9ad782577
#
_entry.id   044563914a79a87e8e087fa9ad782577
#
_cell.length_a   1.000
_cell.length_b   1.000
_cell.length_c   1.000
_cell.angle_alpha   90.00
_cell.angle_beta   90.00
_cell.angle_gamma   90.00
#
_symmetry.space_group_name_H-M   'P 1'
#
loop_
_entity.id
_entity.type
_entity.pdbx_description
1 polymer ?
#
loop_
_entity_poly.entity_id
_entity_poly.type
_entity_poly.pdbx_seq_one_letter_code
_entity_poly.pdbx_strand_id
1 'polypeptide(L)'
;MYCQLEALRHCLPPSVARILEELPETLDETYERVLREINKANRDHARRLLQCLTVALRPLRVEELAEILAIDFDAPTQGGIPQLNPKWRWADQHQAVLSTCSSLIAIVDDGDSKVVQFSHFSVKEYLTSDRLARSSGDVSRYHIVLEPAHTILSQACLGILLRLDDRVNEDEDNFGDIPLVGYAARHWVEHARFENVRSRIRDSMEYFFDADKPHWTPWCRVQHIDVSWECFRHHEGLKDAFPLYYASLGGFYDLAEHLVGKHPEHINARGGRMATPLVAALRGKYFQIAELLHRHGADADVPSVDECTPLVIASVDGLVEIMHWLLDHGASVNAQNKFLFTPLHVAAYGGRLQAAQVLIEHNADIHIRDMFGKVPLHLAATPLVQRDQVDVMQVLLDHGANPNARDNDGSTPLHDSSCWEKEGYADRRGTVEGTRLLLKHGAIIDAEDNKGRTASRLALEHGREDIAACLKEHGATR
;
A
#
# COMPACT_ATOMS: atom_id res chain seq x y z
N MET A 1 -11.02 30.82 23.39
CA MET A 1 -10.33 31.22 24.66
C MET A 1 -8.84 31.49 24.46
N TYR A 2 -8.02 30.60 23.86
CA TYR A 2 -6.57 30.85 23.70
C TYR A 2 -6.27 32.11 22.86
N CYS A 3 -6.87 32.26 21.68
CA CYS A 3 -6.69 33.45 20.82
C CYS A 3 -7.22 34.75 21.49
N GLN A 4 -8.19 34.64 22.38
CA GLN A 4 -8.72 35.78 23.15
C GLN A 4 -7.76 36.18 24.29
N LEU A 5 -7.13 35.18 24.94
CA LEU A 5 -6.13 35.41 25.98
C LEU A 5 -4.81 35.95 25.40
N GLU A 6 -4.42 35.55 24.16
CA GLU A 6 -3.23 36.07 23.48
C GLU A 6 -3.34 37.59 23.23
N ALA A 7 -4.55 38.09 22.89
CA ALA A 7 -4.80 39.51 22.72
C ALA A 7 -4.58 40.34 24.01
N LEU A 8 -4.68 39.68 25.19
CA LEU A 8 -4.45 40.32 26.50
C LEU A 8 -3.00 40.22 26.97
N ARG A 9 -2.19 39.34 26.39
CA ARG A 9 -0.85 39.00 26.89
C ARG A 9 0.16 40.13 26.91
N HIS A 10 -0.04 41.14 26.05
CA HIS A 10 0.84 42.32 25.93
C HIS A 10 0.15 43.63 26.33
N CYS A 11 -1.03 43.55 26.97
CA CYS A 11 -1.80 44.73 27.35
C CYS A 11 -1.39 45.25 28.71
N LEU A 12 -1.24 46.58 28.83
CA LEU A 12 -1.10 47.22 30.11
C LEU A 12 -2.43 47.16 30.91
N PRO A 13 -2.39 47.01 32.23
CA PRO A 13 -3.60 46.84 33.08
C PRO A 13 -4.74 47.87 32.81
N PRO A 14 -4.48 49.14 32.54
CA PRO A 14 -5.55 50.10 32.26
C PRO A 14 -6.29 49.86 30.93
N SER A 15 -5.69 49.11 30.02
CA SER A 15 -6.27 48.84 28.69
C SER A 15 -7.05 47.53 28.65
N VAL A 16 -6.92 46.69 29.66
CA VAL A 16 -7.51 45.35 29.69
C VAL A 16 -9.04 45.41 29.61
N ALA A 17 -9.68 46.29 30.37
CA ALA A 17 -11.16 46.41 30.40
C ALA A 17 -11.68 46.80 28.99
N ARG A 18 -11.07 47.80 28.34
CA ARG A 18 -11.46 48.22 26.99
C ARG A 18 -11.26 47.11 25.95
N ILE A 19 -10.16 46.39 26.03
CA ILE A 19 -9.86 45.30 25.10
C ILE A 19 -10.81 44.11 25.32
N LEU A 20 -11.23 43.85 26.57
CA LEU A 20 -12.25 42.84 26.85
C LEU A 20 -13.62 43.19 26.25
N GLU A 21 -14.00 44.47 26.25
CA GLU A 21 -15.21 44.95 25.58
C GLU A 21 -15.15 44.89 24.06
N GLU A 22 -13.93 44.99 23.49
CA GLU A 22 -13.68 44.90 22.05
C GLU A 22 -13.44 43.43 21.57
N LEU A 23 -13.47 42.45 22.46
CA LEU A 23 -13.31 41.04 22.08
C LEU A 23 -14.49 40.56 21.24
N PRO A 24 -14.23 39.81 20.15
CA PRO A 24 -15.30 39.24 19.35
C PRO A 24 -16.20 38.31 20.14
N GLU A 25 -17.51 38.39 19.91
CA GLU A 25 -18.51 37.55 20.57
C GLU A 25 -18.43 36.09 20.09
N THR A 26 -17.95 35.87 18.87
CA THR A 26 -17.87 34.54 18.26
C THR A 26 -16.44 34.15 17.92
N LEU A 27 -16.20 32.85 17.80
CA LEU A 27 -14.92 32.33 17.32
C LEU A 27 -14.64 32.73 15.86
N ASP A 28 -15.66 32.80 15.04
CA ASP A 28 -15.55 33.22 13.64
C ASP A 28 -15.03 34.66 13.50
N GLU A 29 -15.59 35.59 14.27
CA GLU A 29 -15.11 36.96 14.32
C GLU A 29 -13.67 37.10 14.84
N THR A 30 -13.32 36.23 15.80
CA THR A 30 -11.95 36.12 16.29
C THR A 30 -11.00 35.70 15.16
N TYR A 31 -11.37 34.67 14.40
CA TYR A 31 -10.56 34.17 13.28
C TYR A 31 -10.47 35.19 12.14
N GLU A 32 -11.58 35.89 11.81
CA GLU A 32 -11.54 36.97 10.83
C GLU A 32 -10.57 38.07 11.22
N ARG A 33 -10.57 38.51 12.48
CA ARG A 33 -9.64 39.51 12.97
C ARG A 33 -8.19 39.05 12.82
N VAL A 34 -7.88 37.85 13.28
CA VAL A 34 -6.54 37.26 13.14
C VAL A 34 -6.09 37.22 11.68
N LEU A 35 -6.96 36.80 10.75
CA LEU A 35 -6.66 36.72 9.34
C LEU A 35 -6.43 38.14 8.71
N ARG A 36 -7.17 39.15 9.17
CA ARG A 36 -6.97 40.54 8.73
C ARG A 36 -5.64 41.14 9.21
N GLU A 37 -5.18 40.73 10.39
CA GLU A 37 -3.93 41.20 11.00
C GLU A 37 -2.68 40.59 10.34
N ILE A 38 -2.81 39.55 9.52
CA ILE A 38 -1.69 38.96 8.77
C ILE A 38 -1.04 40.04 7.89
N ASN A 39 0.26 40.23 8.08
CA ASN A 39 1.04 41.18 7.32
C ASN A 39 0.86 40.97 5.80
N LYS A 40 0.60 42.07 5.07
CA LYS A 40 0.37 42.04 3.62
C LYS A 40 1.48 41.29 2.86
N ALA A 41 2.73 41.45 3.27
CA ALA A 41 3.87 40.77 2.66
C ALA A 41 3.85 39.24 2.85
N ASN A 42 3.19 38.75 3.90
CA ASN A 42 3.17 37.32 4.25
C ASN A 42 1.86 36.62 3.85
N ARG A 43 0.89 37.31 3.27
CA ARG A 43 -0.45 36.78 3.02
C ARG A 43 -0.47 35.55 2.14
N ASP A 44 0.31 35.52 1.07
CA ASP A 44 0.36 34.39 0.16
C ASP A 44 1.08 33.17 0.80
N HIS A 45 2.12 33.46 1.57
CA HIS A 45 2.80 32.40 2.36
C HIS A 45 1.89 31.83 3.45
N ALA A 46 1.14 32.70 4.16
CA ALA A 46 0.16 32.27 5.17
C ALA A 46 -0.95 31.42 4.56
N ARG A 47 -1.51 31.86 3.43
CA ARG A 47 -2.53 31.08 2.71
C ARG A 47 -2.01 29.69 2.32
N ARG A 48 -0.81 29.65 1.74
CA ARG A 48 -0.16 28.39 1.31
C ARG A 48 0.10 27.47 2.49
N LEU A 49 0.61 28.00 3.60
CA LEU A 49 0.84 27.25 4.83
C LEU A 49 -0.46 26.64 5.37
N LEU A 50 -1.52 27.46 5.48
CA LEU A 50 -2.82 27.01 5.95
C LEU A 50 -3.44 25.95 5.01
N GLN A 51 -3.27 26.07 3.70
CA GLN A 51 -3.68 25.07 2.71
C GLN A 51 -2.96 23.74 2.95
N CYS A 52 -1.64 23.76 3.09
CA CYS A 52 -0.86 22.55 3.32
C CYS A 52 -1.23 21.87 4.64
N LEU A 53 -1.39 22.62 5.72
CA LEU A 53 -1.83 22.09 7.02
C LEU A 53 -3.23 21.48 6.97
N THR A 54 -4.13 22.06 6.16
CA THR A 54 -5.51 21.56 6.04
C THR A 54 -5.58 20.17 5.42
N VAL A 55 -4.72 19.89 4.44
CA VAL A 55 -4.77 18.66 3.64
C VAL A 55 -3.65 17.67 3.96
N ALA A 56 -2.71 18.02 4.83
CA ALA A 56 -1.62 17.13 5.21
C ALA A 56 -2.16 15.83 5.82
N LEU A 57 -1.61 14.70 5.39
CA LEU A 57 -2.03 13.35 5.81
C LEU A 57 -1.45 12.95 7.17
N ARG A 58 -0.39 13.61 7.60
CA ARG A 58 0.15 13.61 8.96
C ARG A 58 0.57 15.02 9.34
N PRO A 59 0.76 15.32 10.64
CA PRO A 59 1.36 16.58 11.03
C PRO A 59 2.70 16.81 10.32
N LEU A 60 2.86 17.99 9.73
CA LEU A 60 4.12 18.37 9.07
C LEU A 60 5.11 18.87 10.12
N ARG A 61 6.37 18.48 9.97
CA ARG A 61 7.45 19.03 10.78
C ARG A 61 7.68 20.51 10.41
N VAL A 62 8.23 21.26 11.35
CA VAL A 62 8.53 22.68 11.13
C VAL A 62 9.44 22.87 9.91
N GLU A 63 10.45 22.01 9.78
CA GLU A 63 11.41 22.02 8.68
C GLU A 63 10.74 21.68 7.33
N GLU A 64 9.81 20.74 7.33
CA GLU A 64 9.05 20.34 6.13
C GLU A 64 8.17 21.48 5.63
N LEU A 65 7.50 22.16 6.56
CA LEU A 65 6.62 23.28 6.21
C LEU A 65 7.42 24.52 5.78
N ALA A 66 8.56 24.78 6.42
CA ALA A 66 9.47 25.86 6.01
C ALA A 66 10.03 25.64 4.60
N GLU A 67 10.29 24.37 4.23
CA GLU A 67 10.74 24.02 2.88
C GLU A 67 9.66 24.29 1.83
N ILE A 68 8.39 24.01 2.13
CA ILE A 68 7.25 24.33 1.23
C ILE A 68 7.17 25.86 0.99
N LEU A 69 7.45 26.68 2.00
CA LEU A 69 7.45 28.13 1.86
C LEU A 69 8.59 28.64 0.96
N ALA A 70 9.65 27.86 0.80
CA ALA A 70 10.77 28.17 -0.09
C ALA A 70 10.56 27.73 -1.54
N ILE A 71 9.41 27.09 -1.87
CA ILE A 71 9.09 26.66 -3.23
C ILE A 71 8.47 27.82 -4.01
N ASP A 72 9.03 28.08 -5.20
CA ASP A 72 8.53 29.05 -6.15
C ASP A 72 7.49 28.40 -7.07
N PHE A 73 6.22 28.69 -6.83
CA PHE A 73 5.10 28.16 -7.62
C PHE A 73 4.79 28.98 -8.88
N ASP A 74 5.39 30.17 -9.00
CA ASP A 74 5.14 31.09 -10.08
C ASP A 74 6.27 31.08 -11.13
N ALA A 75 7.38 30.38 -10.85
CA ALA A 75 8.49 30.27 -11.78
C ALA A 75 8.11 29.43 -13.02
N PRO A 76 8.49 29.84 -14.22
CA PRO A 76 8.31 29.06 -15.43
C PRO A 76 9.22 27.81 -15.36
N THR A 77 8.63 26.62 -15.29
CA THR A 77 9.35 25.36 -15.15
C THR A 77 9.05 24.41 -16.31
N GLN A 78 9.99 23.51 -16.59
CA GLN A 78 9.72 22.39 -17.48
C GLN A 78 8.71 21.45 -16.80
N GLY A 79 7.63 21.09 -17.50
CA GLY A 79 6.58 20.21 -16.97
C GLY A 79 5.65 20.86 -15.94
N GLY A 80 5.66 22.19 -15.77
CA GLY A 80 4.77 22.88 -14.82
C GLY A 80 5.04 22.55 -13.34
N ILE A 81 6.24 22.09 -13.00
CA ILE A 81 6.62 21.69 -11.63
C ILE A 81 7.32 22.86 -10.93
N PRO A 82 6.79 23.29 -9.76
CA PRO A 82 7.42 24.35 -8.97
C PRO A 82 8.82 23.93 -8.50
N GLN A 83 9.71 24.88 -8.39
CA GLN A 83 11.09 24.63 -7.98
C GLN A 83 11.40 25.24 -6.62
N LEU A 84 12.14 24.48 -5.81
CA LEU A 84 12.71 25.02 -4.58
C LEU A 84 13.72 26.11 -4.91
N ASN A 85 13.52 27.30 -4.33
CA ASN A 85 14.47 28.41 -4.41
C ASN A 85 15.35 28.42 -3.14
N PRO A 86 16.62 28.00 -3.22
CA PRO A 86 17.49 27.93 -2.05
C PRO A 86 17.71 29.28 -1.35
N LYS A 87 17.53 30.40 -2.07
CA LYS A 87 17.67 31.76 -1.52
C LYS A 87 16.49 32.16 -0.64
N TRP A 88 15.37 31.45 -0.74
CA TRP A 88 14.17 31.67 0.07
C TRP A 88 14.14 30.84 1.33
N ARG A 89 15.13 29.96 1.54
CA ARG A 89 15.26 29.20 2.78
C ARG A 89 15.62 30.13 3.94
N TRP A 90 14.89 30.02 5.01
CA TRP A 90 15.11 30.79 6.22
C TRP A 90 16.19 30.14 7.07
N ALA A 91 17.05 30.96 7.66
CA ALA A 91 18.05 30.49 8.62
C ALA A 91 17.40 29.97 9.90
N ASP A 92 16.28 30.57 10.32
CA ASP A 92 15.44 30.11 11.43
C ASP A 92 14.08 29.66 10.88
N GLN A 93 13.91 28.35 10.75
CA GLN A 93 12.70 27.73 10.20
C GLN A 93 11.48 27.89 11.14
N HIS A 94 11.69 27.90 12.46
CA HIS A 94 10.64 28.18 13.44
C HIS A 94 10.07 29.58 13.26
N GLN A 95 10.99 30.55 13.16
CA GLN A 95 10.60 31.95 12.93
C GLN A 95 9.88 32.13 11.58
N ALA A 96 10.30 31.41 10.54
CA ALA A 96 9.66 31.43 9.23
C ALA A 96 8.18 31.02 9.34
N VAL A 97 7.90 29.90 9.99
CA VAL A 97 6.55 29.37 10.17
C VAL A 97 5.71 30.28 11.07
N LEU A 98 6.22 30.67 12.24
CA LEU A 98 5.49 31.53 13.19
C LEU A 98 5.22 32.94 12.67
N SER A 99 6.12 33.52 11.87
CA SER A 99 5.93 34.87 11.32
C SER A 99 4.77 34.96 10.32
N THR A 100 4.27 33.82 9.84
CA THR A 100 3.19 33.78 8.86
C THR A 100 1.80 33.88 9.50
N CYS A 101 1.50 33.10 10.54
CA CYS A 101 0.17 33.07 11.19
C CYS A 101 0.21 32.47 12.60
N SER A 102 1.02 33.03 13.49
CA SER A 102 1.30 32.50 14.85
C SER A 102 0.06 32.21 15.70
N SER A 103 -1.02 32.98 15.54
CA SER A 103 -2.22 32.83 16.37
C SER A 103 -3.13 31.67 15.92
N LEU A 104 -2.97 31.17 14.68
CA LEU A 104 -3.80 30.09 14.13
C LEU A 104 -3.13 28.72 14.20
N ILE A 105 -1.81 28.70 14.45
CA ILE A 105 -1.02 27.49 14.49
C ILE A 105 -0.27 27.35 15.80
N ALA A 106 0.07 26.12 16.15
CA ALA A 106 0.91 25.79 17.29
C ALA A 106 2.03 24.86 16.83
N ILE A 107 3.23 25.05 17.39
CA ILE A 107 4.33 24.10 17.26
C ILE A 107 4.33 23.24 18.52
N VAL A 108 4.26 21.95 18.33
CA VAL A 108 4.16 20.95 19.40
C VAL A 108 5.33 19.97 19.29
N ASP A 109 5.89 19.60 20.42
CA ASP A 109 6.91 18.56 20.48
C ASP A 109 6.27 17.18 20.21
N ASP A 110 6.84 16.43 19.28
CA ASP A 110 6.42 15.07 18.90
C ASP A 110 7.66 14.16 18.89
N GLY A 111 8.03 13.68 20.08
CA GLY A 111 9.24 12.92 20.27
C GLY A 111 10.50 13.75 19.95
N ASP A 112 11.29 13.29 18.98
CA ASP A 112 12.53 13.94 18.56
C ASP A 112 12.33 15.09 17.55
N SER A 113 11.06 15.36 17.17
CA SER A 113 10.75 16.39 16.17
C SER A 113 9.72 17.40 16.69
N LYS A 114 9.64 18.54 16.01
CA LYS A 114 8.61 19.56 16.25
C LYS A 114 7.65 19.61 15.07
N VAL A 115 6.37 19.44 15.34
CA VAL A 115 5.32 19.44 14.32
C VAL A 115 4.45 20.68 14.43
N VAL A 116 3.90 21.11 13.29
CA VAL A 116 2.98 22.22 13.18
C VAL A 116 1.56 21.70 13.07
N GLN A 117 0.67 22.24 13.87
CA GLN A 117 -0.75 21.93 13.79
C GLN A 117 -1.60 23.19 14.04
N PHE A 118 -2.88 23.12 13.75
CA PHE A 118 -3.78 24.19 14.12
C PHE A 118 -3.86 24.35 15.63
N SER A 119 -3.89 25.59 16.11
CA SER A 119 -4.05 25.90 17.55
C SER A 119 -5.34 25.36 18.14
N HIS A 120 -6.36 25.16 17.32
CA HIS A 120 -7.63 24.52 17.65
C HIS A 120 -8.26 23.88 16.42
N PHE A 121 -8.98 22.77 16.58
CA PHE A 121 -9.61 22.05 15.46
C PHE A 121 -10.60 22.91 14.66
N SER A 122 -11.31 23.83 15.31
CA SER A 122 -12.27 24.72 14.67
C SER A 122 -11.63 25.72 13.71
N VAL A 123 -10.32 25.95 13.75
CA VAL A 123 -9.61 26.76 12.75
C VAL A 123 -9.73 26.11 11.38
N LYS A 124 -9.48 24.79 11.29
CA LYS A 124 -9.63 24.03 10.04
C LYS A 124 -11.07 24.08 9.52
N GLU A 125 -12.04 23.87 10.40
CA GLU A 125 -13.46 23.93 10.06
C GLU A 125 -13.86 25.31 9.55
N TYR A 126 -13.38 26.38 10.19
CA TYR A 126 -13.63 27.74 9.74
C TYR A 126 -13.01 28.03 8.38
N LEU A 127 -11.74 27.66 8.16
CA LEU A 127 -11.03 27.89 6.89
C LEU A 127 -11.67 27.18 5.71
N THR A 128 -12.35 26.06 5.92
CA THR A 128 -13.04 25.31 4.86
C THR A 128 -14.53 25.60 4.76
N SER A 129 -15.05 26.51 5.59
CA SER A 129 -16.48 26.80 5.69
C SER A 129 -16.98 27.75 4.60
N ASP A 130 -18.23 27.57 4.17
CA ASP A 130 -18.94 28.51 3.30
C ASP A 130 -19.09 29.91 3.92
N ARG A 131 -19.00 30.03 5.24
CA ARG A 131 -19.06 31.31 5.95
C ARG A 131 -17.85 32.19 5.55
N LEU A 132 -16.65 31.61 5.60
CA LEU A 132 -15.44 32.31 5.16
C LEU A 132 -15.46 32.59 3.66
N ALA A 133 -15.97 31.69 2.85
CA ALA A 133 -16.11 31.89 1.40
C ALA A 133 -16.98 33.11 1.07
N ARG A 134 -18.01 33.37 1.88
CA ARG A 134 -18.97 34.49 1.69
C ARG A 134 -18.59 35.73 2.46
N SER A 135 -17.51 35.73 3.27
CA SER A 135 -17.09 36.93 4.00
C SER A 135 -16.65 38.04 3.06
N SER A 136 -16.91 39.28 3.51
CA SER A 136 -16.59 40.47 2.72
C SER A 136 -15.10 40.87 2.87
N GLY A 137 -14.50 41.32 1.77
CA GLY A 137 -13.17 41.90 1.76
C GLY A 137 -12.03 40.85 1.65
N ASP A 138 -10.86 41.25 2.16
CA ASP A 138 -9.59 40.51 1.99
C ASP A 138 -9.53 39.12 2.70
N VAL A 139 -10.49 38.83 3.60
CA VAL A 139 -10.45 37.64 4.43
C VAL A 139 -10.89 36.40 3.67
N SER A 140 -11.82 36.52 2.72
CA SER A 140 -12.29 35.43 1.89
C SER A 140 -11.19 34.74 1.09
N ARG A 141 -10.04 35.39 0.85
CA ARG A 141 -8.86 34.79 0.21
C ARG A 141 -8.30 33.59 0.96
N TYR A 142 -8.54 33.51 2.29
CA TYR A 142 -8.07 32.44 3.12
C TYR A 142 -9.04 31.24 3.14
N HIS A 143 -10.19 31.34 2.46
CA HIS A 143 -11.04 30.18 2.25
C HIS A 143 -10.28 29.08 1.50
N ILE A 144 -10.28 27.88 2.06
CA ILE A 144 -9.53 26.74 1.53
C ILE A 144 -10.50 25.78 0.84
N VAL A 145 -10.31 25.67 -0.47
CA VAL A 145 -10.89 24.60 -1.28
C VAL A 145 -9.90 23.45 -1.30
N LEU A 146 -10.36 22.23 -1.04
CA LEU A 146 -9.48 21.08 -0.84
C LEU A 146 -8.70 20.70 -2.09
N GLU A 147 -9.33 20.70 -3.27
CA GLU A 147 -8.68 20.37 -4.54
C GLU A 147 -7.44 21.24 -4.83
N PRO A 148 -7.52 22.59 -4.84
CA PRO A 148 -6.34 23.45 -4.99
C PRO A 148 -5.28 23.22 -3.91
N ALA A 149 -5.69 22.93 -2.67
CA ALA A 149 -4.76 22.68 -1.57
C ALA A 149 -3.98 21.37 -1.79
N HIS A 150 -4.66 20.29 -2.17
CA HIS A 150 -4.01 19.03 -2.56
C HIS A 150 -3.12 19.19 -3.80
N THR A 151 -3.55 20.02 -4.78
CA THR A 151 -2.74 20.33 -5.98
C THR A 151 -1.41 20.99 -5.60
N ILE A 152 -1.45 22.04 -4.75
CA ILE A 152 -0.24 22.72 -4.28
C ILE A 152 0.70 21.75 -3.57
N LEU A 153 0.18 20.93 -2.67
CA LEU A 153 1.02 20.00 -1.90
C LEU A 153 1.59 18.89 -2.78
N SER A 154 0.82 18.37 -3.75
CA SER A 154 1.32 17.42 -4.77
C SER A 154 2.44 18.02 -5.61
N GLN A 155 2.27 19.27 -6.09
CA GLN A 155 3.28 19.97 -6.87
C GLN A 155 4.55 20.24 -6.06
N ALA A 156 4.40 20.64 -4.79
CA ALA A 156 5.53 20.82 -3.89
C ALA A 156 6.33 19.51 -3.72
N CYS A 157 5.62 18.42 -3.48
CA CYS A 157 6.23 17.10 -3.35
C CYS A 157 6.98 16.67 -4.62
N LEU A 158 6.34 16.78 -5.80
CA LEU A 158 7.00 16.47 -7.07
C LEU A 158 8.22 17.34 -7.32
N GLY A 159 8.15 18.65 -7.02
CA GLY A 159 9.27 19.57 -7.15
C GLY A 159 10.48 19.19 -6.28
N ILE A 160 10.23 18.63 -5.11
CA ILE A 160 11.28 18.12 -4.21
C ILE A 160 11.84 16.80 -4.74
N LEU A 161 10.98 15.87 -5.16
CA LEU A 161 11.41 14.54 -5.65
C LEU A 161 12.27 14.65 -6.91
N LEU A 162 12.02 15.64 -7.78
CA LEU A 162 12.85 15.91 -8.96
C LEU A 162 14.27 16.39 -8.65
N ARG A 163 14.53 16.80 -7.41
CA ARG A 163 15.88 17.23 -6.98
C ARG A 163 16.70 16.08 -6.41
N LEU A 164 16.07 14.93 -6.21
CA LEU A 164 16.80 13.74 -5.79
C LEU A 164 17.70 13.30 -6.95
N ASP A 165 18.97 13.14 -6.66
CA ASP A 165 19.92 12.54 -7.60
C ASP A 165 20.14 11.06 -7.23
N ASP A 166 20.82 10.33 -8.10
CA ASP A 166 21.12 8.90 -7.91
C ASP A 166 22.04 8.60 -6.70
N ARG A 167 22.50 9.65 -6.00
CA ARG A 167 23.42 9.54 -4.85
C ARG A 167 22.68 9.51 -3.51
N VAL A 168 21.35 9.54 -3.51
CA VAL A 168 20.56 9.37 -2.27
C VAL A 168 20.82 7.97 -1.75
N ASN A 169 21.61 7.89 -0.65
CA ASN A 169 21.92 6.64 0.02
C ASN A 169 20.67 6.07 0.70
N GLU A 170 20.63 4.73 0.79
CA GLU A 170 19.53 3.92 1.34
C GLU A 170 19.26 4.12 2.85
N ASP A 171 20.02 4.98 3.55
CA ASP A 171 19.78 5.29 4.95
C ASP A 171 18.49 6.12 5.10
N GLU A 172 17.44 5.48 5.56
CA GLU A 172 16.06 5.98 5.67
C GLU A 172 15.91 7.33 6.39
N ASP A 173 16.89 7.77 7.18
CA ASP A 173 16.82 8.97 8.02
C ASP A 173 17.72 10.12 7.54
N ASN A 174 18.52 9.93 6.51
CA ASN A 174 19.48 10.94 6.07
C ASN A 174 19.31 11.35 4.58
N PHE A 175 18.15 11.93 4.29
CA PHE A 175 17.85 12.49 2.95
C PHE A 175 18.62 13.80 2.66
N GLY A 176 19.75 14.02 3.32
CA GLY A 176 20.54 15.22 3.17
C GLY A 176 19.80 16.48 3.67
N ASP A 177 20.12 17.62 3.06
CA ASP A 177 19.59 18.93 3.48
C ASP A 177 18.15 19.23 2.98
N ILE A 178 17.32 18.21 2.67
CA ILE A 178 15.96 18.42 2.13
C ILE A 178 14.90 17.77 3.05
N PRO A 179 14.40 18.50 4.06
CA PRO A 179 13.49 17.97 5.07
C PRO A 179 12.19 17.35 4.50
N LEU A 180 11.66 17.91 3.42
CA LEU A 180 10.36 17.51 2.87
C LEU A 180 10.40 16.16 2.10
N VAL A 181 11.58 15.60 1.80
CA VAL A 181 11.71 14.37 0.97
C VAL A 181 10.92 13.20 1.55
N GLY A 182 11.05 12.95 2.85
CA GLY A 182 10.36 11.84 3.49
C GLY A 182 8.83 11.93 3.42
N TYR A 183 8.27 13.15 3.57
CA TYR A 183 6.84 13.38 3.36
C TYR A 183 6.47 13.25 1.88
N ALA A 184 7.23 13.90 1.01
CA ALA A 184 6.98 13.92 -0.42
C ALA A 184 6.95 12.50 -0.99
N ALA A 185 7.95 11.69 -0.69
CA ALA A 185 8.03 10.33 -1.19
C ALA A 185 6.81 9.48 -0.79
N ARG A 186 6.35 9.60 0.46
CA ARG A 186 5.28 8.76 1.01
C ARG A 186 3.87 9.19 0.62
N HIS A 187 3.64 10.49 0.40
CA HIS A 187 2.27 11.03 0.41
C HIS A 187 1.85 11.75 -0.88
N TRP A 188 2.77 12.05 -1.82
CA TRP A 188 2.40 12.78 -3.03
C TRP A 188 1.35 12.06 -3.87
N VAL A 189 1.42 10.73 -3.94
CA VAL A 189 0.48 9.88 -4.68
C VAL A 189 -0.94 10.04 -4.13
N GLU A 190 -1.11 10.06 -2.81
CA GLU A 190 -2.42 10.18 -2.17
C GLU A 190 -3.01 11.57 -2.39
N HIS A 191 -2.18 12.61 -2.36
CA HIS A 191 -2.61 13.95 -2.74
C HIS A 191 -3.01 14.03 -4.22
N ALA A 192 -2.24 13.41 -5.10
CA ALA A 192 -2.52 13.36 -6.53
C ALA A 192 -3.82 12.61 -6.87
N ARG A 193 -4.21 11.64 -6.04
CA ARG A 193 -5.47 10.88 -6.20
C ARG A 193 -6.72 11.65 -5.79
N PHE A 194 -6.56 12.74 -5.02
CA PHE A 194 -7.71 13.55 -4.62
C PHE A 194 -8.39 14.10 -5.88
N GLU A 195 -9.71 14.03 -5.97
CA GLU A 195 -10.59 14.45 -7.08
C GLU A 195 -9.80 15.22 -8.18
N ASN A 196 -10.14 15.76 -9.13
CA ASN A 196 -9.50 16.46 -10.26
C ASN A 196 -8.00 16.92 -10.13
N VAL A 197 -7.30 16.65 -9.02
CA VAL A 197 -5.89 17.05 -8.81
C VAL A 197 -4.99 16.47 -9.89
N ARG A 198 -5.16 15.16 -10.19
CA ARG A 198 -4.33 14.46 -11.19
C ARG A 198 -4.38 15.13 -12.57
N SER A 199 -5.54 15.65 -13.00
CA SER A 199 -5.66 16.35 -14.27
C SER A 199 -4.92 17.68 -14.26
N ARG A 200 -4.82 18.34 -13.10
CA ARG A 200 -4.09 19.61 -12.94
C ARG A 200 -2.58 19.44 -12.87
N ILE A 201 -2.10 18.31 -12.40
CA ILE A 201 -0.65 18.01 -12.29
C ILE A 201 -0.18 17.01 -13.35
N ARG A 202 -1.00 16.75 -14.38
CA ARG A 202 -0.72 15.78 -15.43
C ARG A 202 0.65 16.00 -16.07
N ASP A 203 0.91 17.21 -16.56
CA ASP A 203 2.18 17.55 -17.19
C ASP A 203 3.37 17.35 -16.26
N SER A 204 3.16 17.63 -14.97
CA SER A 204 4.16 17.40 -13.93
C SER A 204 4.44 15.90 -13.72
N MET A 205 3.40 15.08 -13.72
CA MET A 205 3.55 13.62 -13.63
C MET A 205 4.20 13.04 -14.89
N GLU A 206 3.81 13.48 -16.08
CA GLU A 206 4.42 13.06 -17.35
C GLU A 206 5.92 13.37 -17.37
N TYR A 207 6.30 14.56 -16.90
CA TYR A 207 7.72 14.94 -16.78
C TYR A 207 8.46 14.11 -15.73
N PHE A 208 7.85 13.84 -14.57
CA PHE A 208 8.43 13.03 -13.49
C PHE A 208 8.64 11.57 -13.95
N PHE A 209 7.67 11.00 -14.68
CA PHE A 209 7.70 9.66 -15.23
C PHE A 209 8.26 9.60 -16.66
N ASP A 210 9.08 10.54 -17.09
CA ASP A 210 9.73 10.46 -18.39
C ASP A 210 10.71 9.26 -18.42
N ALA A 211 10.47 8.32 -19.33
CA ALA A 211 11.28 7.10 -19.44
C ALA A 211 12.73 7.38 -19.86
N ASP A 212 12.94 8.47 -20.61
CA ASP A 212 14.27 8.88 -21.07
C ASP A 212 15.07 9.62 -19.99
N LYS A 213 14.39 10.06 -18.93
CA LYS A 213 14.96 10.80 -17.80
C LYS A 213 14.41 10.23 -16.49
N PRO A 214 15.00 9.19 -15.94
CA PRO A 214 14.41 8.43 -14.83
C PRO A 214 14.45 9.20 -13.49
N HIS A 215 13.78 10.37 -13.43
CA HIS A 215 13.63 11.17 -12.20
C HIS A 215 12.85 10.44 -11.09
N TRP A 216 12.09 9.41 -11.45
CA TRP A 216 11.29 8.59 -10.53
C TRP A 216 12.11 7.50 -9.80
N THR A 217 13.29 7.15 -10.32
CA THR A 217 14.13 6.09 -9.73
C THR A 217 14.53 6.37 -8.26
N PRO A 218 15.03 7.57 -7.91
CA PRO A 218 15.32 7.90 -6.52
C PRO A 218 14.08 7.82 -5.61
N TRP A 219 12.92 8.24 -6.12
CA TRP A 219 11.66 8.12 -5.37
C TRP A 219 11.31 6.66 -5.04
N CYS A 220 11.47 5.74 -6.00
CA CYS A 220 11.21 4.33 -5.79
C CYS A 220 12.12 3.73 -4.71
N ARG A 221 13.39 4.16 -4.67
CA ARG A 221 14.34 3.75 -3.63
C ARG A 221 13.93 4.25 -2.25
N VAL A 222 13.57 5.53 -2.13
CA VAL A 222 13.14 6.15 -0.86
C VAL A 222 11.86 5.52 -0.32
N GLN A 223 10.92 5.18 -1.20
CA GLN A 223 9.59 4.72 -0.78
C GLN A 223 9.51 3.21 -0.52
N HIS A 224 10.51 2.42 -0.96
CA HIS A 224 10.44 0.96 -0.93
C HIS A 224 9.08 0.42 -1.43
N ILE A 225 8.48 1.09 -2.44
CA ILE A 225 7.10 0.86 -2.90
C ILE A 225 6.83 -0.62 -3.22
N ASP A 226 7.86 -1.33 -3.61
CA ASP A 226 7.77 -2.72 -4.06
C ASP A 226 8.56 -3.70 -3.20
N VAL A 227 9.12 -3.26 -2.09
CA VAL A 227 9.97 -4.12 -1.29
C VAL A 227 9.26 -4.54 -0.01
N SER A 228 8.97 -5.83 0.13
CA SER A 228 8.68 -6.40 1.43
C SER A 228 10.00 -6.52 2.19
N TRP A 229 10.00 -6.15 3.46
CA TRP A 229 11.14 -6.18 4.38
C TRP A 229 11.93 -7.50 4.35
N GLU A 230 11.30 -8.63 4.04
CA GLU A 230 11.93 -9.96 3.99
C GLU A 230 12.66 -10.23 2.65
N CYS A 231 12.28 -9.57 1.57
CA CYS A 231 12.89 -9.76 0.25
C CYS A 231 14.17 -8.94 0.04
N PHE A 232 14.46 -7.96 0.90
CA PHE A 232 15.60 -7.05 0.76
C PHE A 232 16.97 -7.74 0.81
N ARG A 233 17.07 -8.91 1.43
CA ARG A 233 18.35 -9.59 1.66
C ARG A 233 18.86 -10.46 0.51
N HIS A 234 18.06 -10.74 -0.52
CA HIS A 234 18.40 -11.77 -1.51
C HIS A 234 18.19 -11.42 -2.99
N HIS A 235 17.78 -10.22 -3.34
CA HIS A 235 17.56 -9.86 -4.76
C HIS A 235 18.52 -8.76 -5.27
N GLU A 236 19.75 -9.17 -5.57
CA GLU A 236 20.55 -8.54 -6.62
C GLU A 236 19.78 -8.73 -7.93
N GLY A 237 19.01 -7.73 -8.38
CA GLY A 237 18.45 -7.74 -9.73
C GLY A 237 16.97 -7.43 -9.94
N LEU A 238 16.25 -6.83 -8.98
CA LEU A 238 15.00 -6.15 -9.34
C LEU A 238 15.36 -5.00 -10.29
N LYS A 239 15.16 -5.23 -11.59
CA LYS A 239 15.23 -4.14 -12.57
C LYS A 239 14.20 -3.11 -12.18
N ASP A 240 14.62 -1.84 -12.13
CA ASP A 240 13.71 -0.72 -11.92
C ASP A 240 12.52 -0.89 -12.86
N ALA A 241 11.30 -0.85 -12.30
CA ALA A 241 10.11 -0.98 -13.12
C ALA A 241 9.92 0.27 -13.96
N PHE A 242 9.29 0.13 -15.12
CA PHE A 242 9.02 1.25 -16.02
C PHE A 242 7.92 2.18 -15.49
N PRO A 243 7.88 3.45 -15.93
CA PRO A 243 6.88 4.43 -15.53
C PRO A 243 5.44 3.93 -15.58
N LEU A 244 5.09 3.14 -16.60
CA LEU A 244 3.75 2.56 -16.75
C LEU A 244 3.36 1.65 -15.58
N TYR A 245 4.31 0.92 -15.00
CA TYR A 245 4.08 0.12 -13.82
C TYR A 245 3.67 0.99 -12.62
N TYR A 246 4.39 2.08 -12.35
CA TYR A 246 4.09 2.96 -11.23
C TYR A 246 2.82 3.80 -11.45
N ALA A 247 2.56 4.20 -12.70
CA ALA A 247 1.29 4.83 -13.07
C ALA A 247 0.10 3.89 -12.78
N SER A 248 0.27 2.62 -13.11
CA SER A 248 -0.73 1.58 -12.86
C SER A 248 -0.92 1.29 -11.37
N LEU A 249 0.17 1.16 -10.62
CA LEU A 249 0.17 0.98 -9.16
C LEU A 249 -0.41 2.20 -8.44
N GLY A 250 -0.17 3.39 -8.96
CA GLY A 250 -0.67 4.66 -8.46
C GLY A 250 -2.13 4.94 -8.79
N GLY A 251 -2.75 4.22 -9.71
CA GLY A 251 -4.12 4.46 -10.14
C GLY A 251 -4.28 5.70 -11.04
N PHE A 252 -3.24 6.12 -11.75
CA PHE A 252 -3.23 7.28 -12.61
C PHE A 252 -3.66 6.91 -14.03
N TYR A 253 -4.99 6.85 -14.26
CA TYR A 253 -5.55 6.39 -15.55
C TYR A 253 -5.04 7.21 -16.73
N ASP A 254 -5.16 8.55 -16.68
CA ASP A 254 -4.79 9.41 -17.79
C ASP A 254 -3.30 9.31 -18.15
N LEU A 255 -2.45 9.15 -17.12
CA LEU A 255 -1.02 8.92 -17.29
C LEU A 255 -0.74 7.53 -17.88
N ALA A 256 -1.43 6.50 -17.38
CA ALA A 256 -1.29 5.15 -17.92
C ALA A 256 -1.71 5.09 -19.39
N GLU A 257 -2.83 5.73 -19.76
CA GLU A 257 -3.29 5.83 -21.16
C GLU A 257 -2.26 6.54 -22.05
N HIS A 258 -1.70 7.66 -21.57
CA HIS A 258 -0.64 8.37 -22.28
C HIS A 258 0.61 7.49 -22.48
N LEU A 259 1.08 6.84 -21.40
CA LEU A 259 2.28 5.99 -21.45
C LEU A 259 2.09 4.75 -22.32
N VAL A 260 0.90 4.15 -22.34
CA VAL A 260 0.56 3.04 -23.24
C VAL A 260 0.65 3.48 -24.71
N GLY A 261 0.16 4.68 -25.02
CA GLY A 261 0.26 5.22 -26.38
C GLY A 261 1.68 5.58 -26.80
N LYS A 262 2.49 6.08 -25.87
CA LYS A 262 3.87 6.52 -26.12
C LYS A 262 4.88 5.36 -26.12
N HIS A 263 4.69 4.39 -25.22
CA HIS A 263 5.60 3.27 -24.97
C HIS A 263 4.86 1.92 -24.92
N PRO A 264 4.24 1.47 -26.04
CA PRO A 264 3.49 0.22 -26.07
C PRO A 264 4.35 -1.01 -25.72
N GLU A 265 5.66 -0.93 -25.91
CA GLU A 265 6.63 -1.98 -25.53
C GLU A 265 6.69 -2.23 -24.03
N HIS A 266 6.24 -1.29 -23.20
CA HIS A 266 6.26 -1.42 -21.74
C HIS A 266 5.01 -2.11 -21.18
N ILE A 267 4.02 -2.45 -21.99
CA ILE A 267 2.74 -3.03 -21.51
C ILE A 267 2.96 -4.33 -20.75
N ASN A 268 3.85 -5.20 -21.23
CA ASN A 268 4.21 -6.47 -20.61
C ASN A 268 5.63 -6.44 -20.00
N ALA A 269 6.18 -5.24 -19.79
CA ALA A 269 7.50 -5.10 -19.22
C ALA A 269 7.51 -5.60 -17.78
N ARG A 270 8.51 -6.44 -17.47
CA ARG A 270 8.71 -6.97 -16.12
C ARG A 270 9.51 -6.00 -15.28
N GLY A 271 9.02 -5.69 -14.11
CA GLY A 271 9.70 -4.84 -13.14
C GLY A 271 8.85 -4.68 -11.88
N GLY A 272 9.48 -4.27 -10.80
CA GLY A 272 8.82 -4.15 -9.51
C GLY A 272 8.34 -5.49 -8.93
N ARG A 273 7.79 -5.43 -7.72
CA ARG A 273 7.33 -6.63 -6.99
C ARG A 273 6.15 -7.33 -7.66
N MET A 274 5.30 -6.56 -8.32
CA MET A 274 4.05 -7.08 -8.91
C MET A 274 4.24 -7.65 -10.32
N ALA A 275 5.44 -7.72 -10.80
CA ALA A 275 5.84 -8.23 -12.10
C ALA A 275 5.46 -7.36 -13.30
N THR A 276 4.21 -6.96 -13.49
CA THR A 276 3.75 -6.20 -14.66
C THR A 276 2.84 -5.04 -14.29
N PRO A 277 2.67 -4.04 -15.18
CA PRO A 277 1.68 -2.97 -14.98
C PRO A 277 0.26 -3.48 -14.73
N LEU A 278 -0.13 -4.57 -15.41
CA LEU A 278 -1.45 -5.17 -15.21
C LEU A 278 -1.65 -5.66 -13.78
N VAL A 279 -0.69 -6.39 -13.22
CA VAL A 279 -0.78 -6.90 -11.86
C VAL A 279 -0.74 -5.76 -10.85
N ALA A 280 0.08 -4.72 -11.11
CA ALA A 280 0.12 -3.52 -10.29
C ALA A 280 -1.25 -2.81 -10.22
N ALA A 281 -1.92 -2.65 -11.38
CA ALA A 281 -3.26 -2.07 -11.45
C ALA A 281 -4.30 -2.91 -10.69
N LEU A 282 -4.30 -4.24 -10.90
CA LEU A 282 -5.23 -5.16 -10.24
C LEU A 282 -5.06 -5.15 -8.73
N ARG A 283 -3.82 -5.16 -8.23
CA ARG A 283 -3.54 -5.11 -6.80
C ARG A 283 -3.99 -3.81 -6.14
N GLY A 284 -3.90 -2.70 -6.86
CA GLY A 284 -4.47 -1.41 -6.47
C GLY A 284 -5.99 -1.34 -6.61
N LYS A 285 -6.65 -2.40 -7.14
CA LYS A 285 -8.08 -2.44 -7.50
C LYS A 285 -8.47 -1.39 -8.56
N TYR A 286 -7.52 -1.00 -9.42
CA TYR A 286 -7.75 -0.06 -10.51
C TYR A 286 -8.18 -0.80 -11.77
N PHE A 287 -9.36 -1.42 -11.73
CA PHE A 287 -9.89 -2.26 -12.82
C PHE A 287 -10.01 -1.52 -14.16
N GLN A 288 -10.25 -0.20 -14.14
CA GLN A 288 -10.27 0.60 -15.36
C GLN A 288 -8.91 0.65 -16.06
N ILE A 289 -7.82 0.72 -15.29
CA ILE A 289 -6.45 0.66 -15.83
C ILE A 289 -6.13 -0.75 -16.30
N ALA A 290 -6.53 -1.78 -15.54
CA ALA A 290 -6.36 -3.17 -15.96
C ALA A 290 -7.05 -3.44 -17.29
N GLU A 291 -8.26 -2.94 -17.48
CA GLU A 291 -9.02 -3.02 -18.72
C GLU A 291 -8.37 -2.25 -19.88
N LEU A 292 -7.82 -1.07 -19.60
CA LEU A 292 -7.05 -0.29 -20.56
C LEU A 292 -5.81 -1.09 -21.02
N LEU A 293 -5.04 -1.62 -20.10
CA LEU A 293 -3.83 -2.39 -20.38
C LEU A 293 -4.17 -3.66 -21.17
N HIS A 294 -5.20 -4.41 -20.75
CA HIS A 294 -5.63 -5.62 -21.45
C HIS A 294 -6.07 -5.33 -22.90
N ARG A 295 -6.85 -4.28 -23.14
CA ARG A 295 -7.26 -3.85 -24.50
C ARG A 295 -6.06 -3.49 -25.39
N HIS A 296 -4.94 -3.07 -24.80
CA HIS A 296 -3.70 -2.78 -25.52
C HIS A 296 -2.70 -3.95 -25.55
N GLY A 297 -3.12 -5.16 -25.13
CA GLY A 297 -2.34 -6.39 -25.26
C GLY A 297 -1.54 -6.75 -24.01
N ALA A 298 -1.95 -6.27 -22.82
CA ALA A 298 -1.41 -6.83 -21.60
C ALA A 298 -1.84 -8.30 -21.46
N ASP A 299 -0.84 -9.15 -21.25
CA ASP A 299 -1.01 -10.58 -21.08
C ASP A 299 -1.23 -10.89 -19.58
N ALA A 300 -2.34 -11.59 -19.29
CA ALA A 300 -2.73 -11.98 -17.95
C ALA A 300 -1.84 -13.11 -17.36
N ASP A 301 -1.02 -13.75 -18.18
CA ASP A 301 -0.14 -14.85 -17.77
C ASP A 301 1.35 -14.49 -17.69
N VAL A 302 1.74 -13.23 -17.90
CA VAL A 302 3.15 -12.83 -17.77
C VAL A 302 3.64 -13.08 -16.34
N PRO A 303 4.57 -14.01 -16.13
CA PRO A 303 5.00 -14.38 -14.81
C PRO A 303 5.93 -13.31 -14.18
N SER A 304 5.94 -13.28 -12.84
CA SER A 304 6.90 -12.49 -12.05
C SER A 304 8.34 -12.99 -12.20
N VAL A 305 9.28 -12.32 -11.52
CA VAL A 305 10.69 -12.75 -11.45
C VAL A 305 10.82 -14.16 -10.86
N ASP A 306 9.90 -14.54 -9.95
CA ASP A 306 9.84 -15.88 -9.36
C ASP A 306 9.02 -16.88 -10.18
N GLU A 307 8.74 -16.57 -11.44
CA GLU A 307 7.92 -17.36 -12.37
C GLU A 307 6.48 -17.60 -11.87
N CYS A 308 6.01 -16.83 -10.90
CA CYS A 308 4.62 -16.87 -10.45
C CYS A 308 3.74 -16.06 -11.40
N THR A 309 2.70 -16.67 -11.96
CA THR A 309 1.70 -15.94 -12.75
C THR A 309 0.85 -15.03 -11.87
N PRO A 310 0.20 -14.01 -12.43
CA PRO A 310 -0.71 -13.14 -11.70
C PRO A 310 -1.79 -13.92 -10.93
N LEU A 311 -2.31 -15.00 -11.51
CA LEU A 311 -3.32 -15.83 -10.86
C LEU A 311 -2.76 -16.61 -9.66
N VAL A 312 -1.50 -17.09 -9.74
CA VAL A 312 -0.81 -17.71 -8.59
C VAL A 312 -0.66 -16.69 -7.46
N ILE A 313 -0.22 -15.47 -7.77
CA ILE A 313 -0.05 -14.38 -6.77
C ILE A 313 -1.40 -14.03 -6.11
N ALA A 314 -2.44 -13.86 -6.90
CA ALA A 314 -3.78 -13.57 -6.40
C ALA A 314 -4.32 -14.70 -5.50
N SER A 315 -3.99 -15.96 -5.84
CA SER A 315 -4.41 -17.14 -5.07
C SER A 315 -3.71 -17.25 -3.71
N VAL A 316 -2.42 -16.90 -3.61
CA VAL A 316 -1.68 -16.83 -2.32
C VAL A 316 -2.35 -15.86 -1.37
N ASP A 317 -2.70 -14.67 -1.87
CA ASP A 317 -3.29 -13.59 -1.07
C ASP A 317 -4.81 -13.77 -0.88
N GLY A 318 -5.46 -14.67 -1.61
CA GLY A 318 -6.91 -14.89 -1.57
C GLY A 318 -7.72 -13.74 -2.18
N LEU A 319 -7.18 -13.07 -3.20
CA LEU A 319 -7.78 -11.90 -3.83
C LEU A 319 -8.84 -12.29 -4.87
N VAL A 320 -10.00 -12.73 -4.41
CA VAL A 320 -11.08 -13.34 -5.21
C VAL A 320 -11.53 -12.45 -6.37
N GLU A 321 -11.72 -11.15 -6.16
CA GLU A 321 -12.13 -10.20 -7.21
C GLU A 321 -11.11 -10.15 -8.37
N ILE A 322 -9.82 -10.19 -8.03
CA ILE A 322 -8.74 -10.18 -9.02
C ILE A 322 -8.67 -11.52 -9.75
N MET A 323 -8.90 -12.62 -9.04
CA MET A 323 -8.93 -13.96 -9.64
C MET A 323 -10.04 -14.07 -10.69
N HIS A 324 -11.26 -13.61 -10.38
CA HIS A 324 -12.35 -13.56 -11.35
C HIS A 324 -11.95 -12.72 -12.57
N TRP A 325 -11.42 -11.50 -12.34
CA TRP A 325 -11.01 -10.66 -13.44
C TRP A 325 -9.97 -11.34 -14.35
N LEU A 326 -8.93 -11.96 -13.74
CA LEU A 326 -7.87 -12.65 -14.49
C LEU A 326 -8.42 -13.83 -15.31
N LEU A 327 -9.27 -14.65 -14.70
CA LEU A 327 -9.87 -15.83 -15.36
C LEU A 327 -10.81 -15.42 -16.49
N ASP A 328 -11.63 -14.38 -16.31
CA ASP A 328 -12.50 -13.83 -17.34
C ASP A 328 -11.73 -13.24 -18.53
N HIS A 329 -10.47 -12.80 -18.28
CA HIS A 329 -9.57 -12.22 -19.30
C HIS A 329 -8.49 -13.20 -19.79
N GLY A 330 -8.73 -14.50 -19.62
CA GLY A 330 -7.98 -15.56 -20.29
C GLY A 330 -6.74 -16.04 -19.55
N ALA A 331 -6.55 -15.70 -18.26
CA ALA A 331 -5.48 -16.29 -17.47
C ALA A 331 -5.63 -17.81 -17.38
N SER A 332 -4.51 -18.51 -17.51
CA SER A 332 -4.47 -19.97 -17.43
C SER A 332 -4.69 -20.44 -15.99
N VAL A 333 -5.84 -21.10 -15.75
CA VAL A 333 -6.20 -21.61 -14.42
C VAL A 333 -5.22 -22.64 -13.88
N ASN A 334 -4.49 -23.36 -14.75
CA ASN A 334 -3.53 -24.40 -14.40
C ASN A 334 -2.06 -23.98 -14.66
N ALA A 335 -1.79 -22.68 -14.81
CA ALA A 335 -0.42 -22.20 -14.98
C ALA A 335 0.46 -22.62 -13.80
N GLN A 336 1.66 -23.12 -14.11
CA GLN A 336 2.61 -23.62 -13.10
C GLN A 336 3.79 -22.65 -12.93
N ASN A 337 4.20 -22.40 -11.69
CA ASN A 337 5.43 -21.66 -11.39
C ASN A 337 6.68 -22.59 -11.48
N LYS A 338 7.87 -22.06 -11.16
CA LYS A 338 9.15 -22.82 -11.15
C LYS A 338 9.17 -24.08 -10.27
N PHE A 339 8.27 -24.16 -9.30
CA PHE A 339 8.09 -25.34 -8.43
C PHE A 339 6.95 -26.25 -8.91
N LEU A 340 6.41 -26.00 -10.08
CA LEU A 340 5.25 -26.67 -10.66
C LEU A 340 3.97 -26.47 -9.82
N PHE A 341 3.92 -25.49 -8.92
CA PHE A 341 2.69 -25.15 -8.21
C PHE A 341 1.70 -24.45 -9.14
N THR A 342 0.47 -24.93 -9.17
CA THR A 342 -0.67 -24.24 -9.78
C THR A 342 -1.30 -23.26 -8.79
N PRO A 343 -2.18 -22.35 -9.26
CA PRO A 343 -2.99 -21.50 -8.37
C PRO A 343 -3.72 -22.31 -7.28
N LEU A 344 -4.23 -23.51 -7.63
CA LEU A 344 -4.94 -24.36 -6.68
C LEU A 344 -4.00 -24.99 -5.61
N HIS A 345 -2.75 -25.30 -5.95
CA HIS A 345 -1.76 -25.73 -4.95
C HIS A 345 -1.52 -24.67 -3.89
N VAL A 346 -1.32 -23.41 -4.30
CA VAL A 346 -1.03 -22.33 -3.35
C VAL A 346 -2.28 -21.91 -2.55
N ALA A 347 -3.45 -21.95 -3.17
CA ALA A 347 -4.72 -21.75 -2.46
C ALA A 347 -4.95 -22.82 -1.39
N ALA A 348 -4.68 -24.10 -1.74
CA ALA A 348 -4.79 -25.23 -0.83
C ALA A 348 -3.79 -25.13 0.33
N TYR A 349 -2.53 -24.81 0.06
CA TYR A 349 -1.50 -24.60 1.07
C TYR A 349 -1.85 -23.46 2.03
N GLY A 350 -2.36 -22.34 1.51
CA GLY A 350 -2.73 -21.15 2.30
C GLY A 350 -4.11 -21.25 2.96
N GLY A 351 -4.86 -22.37 2.83
CA GLY A 351 -6.21 -22.49 3.37
C GLY A 351 -7.21 -21.46 2.78
N ARG A 352 -7.01 -21.04 1.54
CA ARG A 352 -7.81 -20.00 0.90
C ARG A 352 -9.08 -20.61 0.29
N LEU A 353 -10.09 -20.88 1.12
CA LEU A 353 -11.33 -21.57 0.71
C LEU A 353 -11.99 -20.93 -0.51
N GLN A 354 -12.25 -19.62 -0.48
CA GLN A 354 -12.92 -18.95 -1.58
C GLN A 354 -12.10 -18.98 -2.87
N ALA A 355 -10.76 -18.83 -2.77
CA ALA A 355 -9.88 -18.93 -3.93
C ALA A 355 -9.90 -20.35 -4.52
N ALA A 356 -9.88 -21.40 -3.69
CA ALA A 356 -9.97 -22.78 -4.15
C ALA A 356 -11.32 -23.06 -4.85
N GLN A 357 -12.43 -22.53 -4.32
CA GLN A 357 -13.74 -22.65 -4.94
C GLN A 357 -13.77 -22.01 -6.33
N VAL A 358 -13.31 -20.75 -6.44
CA VAL A 358 -13.25 -20.02 -7.74
C VAL A 358 -12.42 -20.80 -8.77
N LEU A 359 -11.26 -21.32 -8.38
CA LEU A 359 -10.41 -22.09 -9.29
C LEU A 359 -11.10 -23.36 -9.78
N ILE A 360 -11.76 -24.09 -8.90
CA ILE A 360 -12.49 -25.31 -9.24
C ILE A 360 -13.68 -25.01 -10.14
N GLU A 361 -14.44 -23.93 -9.88
CA GLU A 361 -15.52 -23.46 -10.74
C GLU A 361 -15.05 -23.13 -12.16
N HIS A 362 -13.78 -22.65 -12.29
CA HIS A 362 -13.14 -22.41 -13.59
C HIS A 362 -12.36 -23.63 -14.13
N ASN A 363 -12.69 -24.84 -13.67
CA ASN A 363 -12.11 -26.10 -14.11
C ASN A 363 -10.61 -26.26 -13.84
N ALA A 364 -10.13 -25.79 -12.68
CA ALA A 364 -8.79 -26.13 -12.24
C ALA A 364 -8.63 -27.67 -12.09
N ASP A 365 -7.56 -28.20 -12.64
CA ASP A 365 -7.27 -29.62 -12.52
C ASP A 365 -6.71 -29.92 -11.11
N ILE A 366 -7.49 -30.65 -10.33
CA ILE A 366 -7.19 -31.03 -8.95
C ILE A 366 -6.14 -32.15 -8.84
N HIS A 367 -5.71 -32.73 -9.97
CA HIS A 367 -4.78 -33.85 -10.03
C HIS A 367 -3.37 -33.49 -10.48
N ILE A 368 -3.13 -32.23 -10.87
CA ILE A 368 -1.78 -31.77 -11.25
C ILE A 368 -0.83 -31.99 -10.07
N ARG A 369 0.39 -32.40 -10.42
CA ARG A 369 1.45 -32.65 -9.43
C ARG A 369 2.46 -31.53 -9.47
N ASP A 370 2.92 -31.13 -8.28
CA ASP A 370 4.06 -30.23 -8.12
C ASP A 370 5.39 -30.99 -8.32
N MET A 371 6.53 -30.30 -8.14
CA MET A 371 7.86 -30.91 -8.27
C MET A 371 8.15 -32.02 -7.26
N PHE A 372 7.42 -32.07 -6.16
CA PHE A 372 7.51 -33.13 -5.16
C PHE A 372 6.52 -34.27 -5.43
N GLY A 373 5.75 -34.20 -6.52
CA GLY A 373 4.70 -35.16 -6.85
C GLY A 373 3.42 -34.97 -6.05
N LYS A 374 3.30 -33.89 -5.28
CA LYS A 374 2.13 -33.59 -4.46
C LYS A 374 1.02 -33.01 -5.30
N VAL A 375 -0.21 -33.41 -5.05
CA VAL A 375 -1.43 -32.77 -5.56
C VAL A 375 -1.96 -31.76 -4.55
N PRO A 376 -2.86 -30.83 -4.91
CA PRO A 376 -3.39 -29.81 -3.98
C PRO A 376 -3.89 -30.37 -2.64
N LEU A 377 -4.48 -31.57 -2.64
CA LEU A 377 -4.96 -32.22 -1.43
C LEU A 377 -3.84 -32.55 -0.41
N HIS A 378 -2.63 -32.88 -0.86
CA HIS A 378 -1.49 -33.06 0.03
C HIS A 378 -1.15 -31.76 0.78
N LEU A 379 -1.15 -30.65 0.05
CA LEU A 379 -0.84 -29.34 0.63
C LEU A 379 -1.94 -28.84 1.58
N ALA A 380 -3.20 -29.10 1.26
CA ALA A 380 -4.32 -28.83 2.17
C ALA A 380 -4.26 -29.69 3.44
N ALA A 381 -3.72 -30.93 3.35
CA ALA A 381 -3.58 -31.81 4.50
C ALA A 381 -2.39 -31.47 5.39
N THR A 382 -1.42 -30.68 4.90
CA THR A 382 -0.25 -30.24 5.68
C THR A 382 -0.67 -29.28 6.80
N PRO A 383 -0.33 -29.55 8.07
CA PRO A 383 -0.79 -28.73 9.18
C PRO A 383 -0.12 -27.36 9.21
N LEU A 384 -0.85 -26.35 8.74
CA LEU A 384 -0.54 -24.94 8.95
C LEU A 384 -1.61 -24.33 9.87
N VAL A 385 -1.29 -23.19 10.45
CA VAL A 385 -2.05 -22.49 11.52
C VAL A 385 -3.47 -22.04 11.15
N GLN A 386 -3.96 -22.26 9.93
CA GLN A 386 -5.23 -21.69 9.45
C GLN A 386 -6.39 -22.70 9.54
N ARG A 387 -7.51 -22.27 10.14
CA ARG A 387 -8.73 -23.08 10.35
C ARG A 387 -9.37 -23.55 9.04
N ASP A 388 -9.20 -22.80 7.95
CA ASP A 388 -9.91 -22.99 6.70
C ASP A 388 -9.33 -24.13 5.83
N GLN A 389 -8.21 -24.76 6.24
CA GLN A 389 -7.62 -25.88 5.50
C GLN A 389 -8.52 -27.10 5.42
N VAL A 390 -9.26 -27.41 6.49
CA VAL A 390 -10.21 -28.53 6.51
C VAL A 390 -11.33 -28.29 5.51
N ASP A 391 -11.81 -27.06 5.40
CA ASP A 391 -12.85 -26.69 4.43
C ASP A 391 -12.34 -26.81 2.99
N VAL A 392 -11.08 -26.42 2.74
CA VAL A 392 -10.43 -26.62 1.43
C VAL A 392 -10.29 -28.12 1.11
N MET A 393 -9.87 -28.94 2.10
CA MET A 393 -9.83 -30.39 1.93
C MET A 393 -11.20 -30.96 1.58
N GLN A 394 -12.27 -30.51 2.27
CA GLN A 394 -13.64 -30.94 2.00
C GLN A 394 -14.02 -30.61 0.56
N VAL A 395 -13.80 -29.38 0.12
CA VAL A 395 -14.10 -28.95 -1.27
C VAL A 395 -13.33 -29.79 -2.29
N LEU A 396 -12.04 -30.02 -2.09
CA LEU A 396 -11.24 -30.85 -2.99
C LEU A 396 -11.76 -32.29 -3.06
N LEU A 397 -12.08 -32.90 -1.91
CA LEU A 397 -12.61 -34.28 -1.84
C LEU A 397 -13.99 -34.38 -2.47
N ASP A 398 -14.87 -33.42 -2.26
CA ASP A 398 -16.23 -33.39 -2.86
C ASP A 398 -16.17 -33.26 -4.40
N HIS A 399 -15.08 -32.66 -4.93
CA HIS A 399 -14.84 -32.60 -6.37
C HIS A 399 -13.99 -33.74 -6.93
N GLY A 400 -13.76 -34.77 -6.11
CA GLY A 400 -13.15 -36.04 -6.58
C GLY A 400 -11.62 -36.09 -6.44
N ALA A 401 -11.02 -35.28 -5.57
CA ALA A 401 -9.60 -35.45 -5.25
C ALA A 401 -9.34 -36.83 -4.66
N ASN A 402 -8.29 -37.51 -5.13
CA ASN A 402 -7.96 -38.86 -4.65
C ASN A 402 -7.29 -38.77 -3.27
N PRO A 403 -7.94 -39.27 -2.20
CA PRO A 403 -7.37 -39.28 -0.84
C PRO A 403 -6.16 -40.21 -0.70
N ASN A 404 -5.92 -41.09 -1.69
CA ASN A 404 -4.80 -42.02 -1.74
C ASN A 404 -3.74 -41.65 -2.80
N ALA A 405 -3.75 -40.42 -3.29
CA ALA A 405 -2.69 -39.94 -4.18
C ALA A 405 -1.33 -40.07 -3.47
N ARG A 406 -0.32 -40.54 -4.20
CA ARG A 406 1.04 -40.76 -3.65
C ARG A 406 1.98 -39.72 -4.25
N ASP A 407 2.73 -38.99 -3.43
CA ASP A 407 3.81 -38.11 -3.84
C ASP A 407 5.09 -38.89 -4.24
N ASN A 408 6.20 -38.20 -4.49
CA ASN A 408 7.47 -38.82 -4.90
C ASN A 408 8.09 -39.68 -3.79
N ASP A 409 7.79 -39.41 -2.52
CA ASP A 409 8.20 -40.20 -1.36
C ASP A 409 7.22 -41.36 -1.07
N GLY A 410 6.18 -41.52 -1.87
CA GLY A 410 5.12 -42.47 -1.67
C GLY A 410 4.14 -42.08 -0.57
N SER A 411 4.25 -40.86 -0.02
CA SER A 411 3.36 -40.36 1.01
C SER A 411 1.99 -40.03 0.43
N THR A 412 0.94 -40.28 1.22
CA THR A 412 -0.44 -39.89 0.89
C THR A 412 -0.84 -38.63 1.68
N PRO A 413 -1.94 -37.95 1.36
CA PRO A 413 -2.46 -36.86 2.18
C PRO A 413 -2.64 -37.22 3.65
N LEU A 414 -2.91 -38.48 3.95
CA LEU A 414 -3.01 -39.01 5.33
C LEU A 414 -1.65 -38.98 6.05
N HIS A 415 -0.55 -39.26 5.34
CA HIS A 415 0.80 -39.11 5.88
C HIS A 415 1.11 -37.65 6.17
N ASP A 416 0.79 -36.73 5.23
CA ASP A 416 1.03 -35.28 5.40
C ASP A 416 0.25 -34.72 6.58
N SER A 417 -1.00 -35.14 6.80
CA SER A 417 -1.79 -34.74 7.98
C SER A 417 -1.17 -35.18 9.31
N SER A 418 -0.32 -36.23 9.28
CA SER A 418 0.30 -36.83 10.45
C SER A 418 1.71 -36.32 10.77
N CYS A 419 2.36 -35.64 9.78
CA CYS A 419 3.67 -35.07 9.95
C CYS A 419 3.57 -33.63 10.45
N TRP A 420 4.46 -33.24 11.38
CA TRP A 420 4.62 -31.87 11.81
C TRP A 420 6.10 -31.54 12.04
N GLU A 421 6.60 -30.48 11.39
CA GLU A 421 7.90 -29.94 11.75
C GLU A 421 7.77 -29.03 12.97
N LYS A 422 8.64 -29.30 13.95
CA LYS A 422 8.72 -28.61 15.22
C LYS A 422 9.21 -27.19 15.02
N GLU A 423 8.33 -26.17 15.07
CA GLU A 423 8.72 -24.88 15.67
C GLU A 423 7.49 -23.99 15.90
N GLY A 424 7.04 -23.97 17.15
CA GLY A 424 6.49 -22.74 17.75
C GLY A 424 4.99 -22.43 17.68
N TYR A 425 4.09 -23.23 17.06
CA TYR A 425 2.67 -22.84 16.95
C TYR A 425 1.69 -23.80 17.66
N ALA A 426 0.83 -23.21 18.48
CA ALA A 426 0.09 -23.93 19.54
C ALA A 426 -1.35 -24.39 19.22
N ASP A 427 -1.89 -24.20 18.02
CA ASP A 427 -3.27 -24.63 17.73
C ASP A 427 -3.30 -25.92 16.90
N ARG A 428 -3.46 -27.04 17.62
CA ARG A 428 -3.38 -28.42 17.11
C ARG A 428 -4.71 -28.98 16.58
N ARG A 429 -5.80 -28.19 16.54
CA ARG A 429 -7.15 -28.74 16.37
C ARG A 429 -7.54 -29.11 14.94
N GLY A 430 -6.97 -28.43 13.93
CA GLY A 430 -7.36 -28.62 12.54
C GLY A 430 -6.98 -29.98 11.95
N THR A 431 -5.89 -30.60 12.39
CA THR A 431 -5.31 -31.80 11.78
C THR A 431 -6.05 -33.09 12.09
N VAL A 432 -6.59 -33.27 13.29
CA VAL A 432 -7.40 -34.44 13.64
C VAL A 432 -8.68 -34.47 12.80
N GLU A 433 -9.27 -33.29 12.58
CA GLU A 433 -10.48 -33.15 11.78
C GLU A 433 -10.20 -33.45 10.29
N GLY A 434 -9.07 -32.95 9.76
CA GLY A 434 -8.58 -33.28 8.42
C GLY A 434 -8.30 -34.81 8.27
N THR A 435 -7.68 -35.45 9.28
CA THR A 435 -7.47 -36.87 9.30
C THR A 435 -8.80 -37.64 9.24
N ARG A 436 -9.79 -37.24 10.04
CA ARG A 436 -11.13 -37.86 10.00
C ARG A 436 -11.81 -37.67 8.66
N LEU A 437 -11.65 -36.51 8.06
CA LEU A 437 -12.20 -36.20 6.76
C LEU A 437 -11.62 -37.08 5.67
N LEU A 438 -10.30 -37.25 5.63
CA LEU A 438 -9.62 -38.18 4.70
C LEU A 438 -10.10 -39.60 4.85
N LEU A 439 -10.21 -40.11 6.10
CA LEU A 439 -10.71 -41.47 6.38
C LEU A 439 -12.15 -41.65 5.93
N LYS A 440 -13.01 -40.65 6.16
CA LYS A 440 -14.40 -40.65 5.71
C LYS A 440 -14.51 -40.77 4.18
N HIS A 441 -13.56 -40.15 3.44
CA HIS A 441 -13.50 -40.23 1.99
C HIS A 441 -12.68 -41.39 1.44
N GLY A 442 -12.33 -42.41 2.28
CA GLY A 442 -11.73 -43.66 1.84
C GLY A 442 -10.21 -43.64 1.76
N ALA A 443 -9.54 -42.81 2.57
CA ALA A 443 -8.10 -42.92 2.73
C ALA A 443 -7.70 -44.28 3.30
N ILE A 444 -6.69 -44.92 2.71
CA ILE A 444 -6.15 -46.19 3.15
C ILE A 444 -5.32 -45.95 4.42
N ILE A 445 -5.83 -46.41 5.55
CA ILE A 445 -5.31 -46.10 6.89
C ILE A 445 -3.89 -46.63 7.13
N ASP A 446 -3.59 -47.85 6.65
CA ASP A 446 -2.30 -48.53 6.79
C ASP A 446 -1.45 -48.42 5.50
N ALA A 447 -1.69 -47.38 4.65
CA ALA A 447 -0.82 -47.10 3.52
C ALA A 447 0.61 -46.88 4.00
N GLU A 448 1.59 -47.47 3.33
CA GLU A 448 3.01 -47.31 3.64
C GLU A 448 3.66 -46.36 2.63
N ASP A 449 4.49 -45.43 3.10
CA ASP A 449 5.38 -44.61 2.26
C ASP A 449 6.54 -45.48 1.71
N ASN A 450 7.44 -44.86 0.93
CA ASN A 450 8.61 -45.57 0.36
C ASN A 450 9.61 -46.05 1.43
N LYS A 451 9.48 -45.60 2.67
CA LYS A 451 10.28 -46.03 3.83
C LYS A 451 9.55 -47.07 4.71
N GLY A 452 8.38 -47.52 4.27
CA GLY A 452 7.55 -48.47 5.01
C GLY A 452 6.92 -47.89 6.28
N ARG A 453 6.71 -46.55 6.33
CA ARG A 453 6.06 -45.87 7.45
C ARG A 453 4.58 -45.68 7.14
N THR A 454 3.73 -45.88 8.10
CA THR A 454 2.31 -45.56 8.06
C THR A 454 2.05 -44.17 8.65
N ALA A 455 0.91 -43.59 8.36
CA ALA A 455 0.47 -42.34 8.96
C ALA A 455 0.44 -42.41 10.51
N SER A 456 0.03 -43.51 11.07
CA SER A 456 0.01 -43.78 12.53
C SER A 456 1.42 -43.72 13.12
N ARG A 457 2.38 -44.35 12.46
CA ARG A 457 3.78 -44.33 12.88
C ARG A 457 4.38 -42.93 12.79
N LEU A 458 4.13 -42.20 11.71
CA LEU A 458 4.58 -40.80 11.58
C LEU A 458 3.98 -39.92 12.67
N ALA A 459 2.69 -40.07 12.98
CA ALA A 459 2.06 -39.31 14.04
C ALA A 459 2.78 -39.52 15.39
N LEU A 460 3.15 -40.78 15.73
CA LEU A 460 3.91 -41.08 16.95
C LEU A 460 5.34 -40.53 16.92
N GLU A 461 6.06 -40.66 15.80
CA GLU A 461 7.41 -40.11 15.60
C GLU A 461 7.44 -38.59 15.78
N HIS A 462 6.37 -37.89 15.38
CA HIS A 462 6.20 -36.44 15.53
C HIS A 462 5.46 -36.00 16.82
N GLY A 463 5.15 -36.94 17.73
CA GLY A 463 4.50 -36.64 19.01
C GLY A 463 3.02 -36.20 18.87
N ARG A 464 2.36 -36.61 17.79
CA ARG A 464 0.94 -36.34 17.54
C ARG A 464 0.07 -37.48 18.06
N GLU A 465 0.03 -37.60 19.40
CA GLU A 465 -0.77 -38.65 20.08
C GLU A 465 -2.27 -38.51 19.75
N ASP A 466 -2.76 -37.33 19.52
CA ASP A 466 -4.13 -37.02 19.12
C ASP A 466 -4.51 -37.64 17.76
N ILE A 467 -3.61 -37.55 16.78
CA ILE A 467 -3.82 -38.16 15.45
C ILE A 467 -3.64 -39.69 15.54
N ALA A 468 -2.59 -40.14 16.24
CA ALA A 468 -2.35 -41.55 16.41
C ALA A 468 -3.56 -42.26 17.11
N ALA A 469 -4.14 -41.64 18.12
CA ALA A 469 -5.37 -42.11 18.77
C ALA A 469 -6.56 -42.14 17.78
N CYS A 470 -6.76 -41.09 17.02
CA CYS A 470 -7.80 -41.00 16.00
C CYS A 470 -7.65 -42.12 14.93
N LEU A 471 -6.42 -42.33 14.43
CA LEU A 471 -6.14 -43.39 13.47
C LEU A 471 -6.43 -44.78 14.07
N LYS A 472 -6.03 -45.00 15.33
CA LYS A 472 -6.30 -46.27 16.05
C LYS A 472 -7.80 -46.54 16.24
N GLU A 473 -8.58 -45.48 16.58
CA GLU A 473 -10.04 -45.57 16.69
C GLU A 473 -10.69 -46.00 15.36
N HIS A 474 -10.08 -45.65 14.23
CA HIS A 474 -10.57 -46.02 12.90
C HIS A 474 -9.95 -47.31 12.34
N GLY A 475 -9.18 -48.06 13.15
CA GLY A 475 -8.71 -49.38 12.81
C GLY A 475 -7.28 -49.51 12.31
N ALA A 476 -6.42 -48.48 12.52
CA ALA A 476 -4.99 -48.59 12.22
C ALA A 476 -4.36 -49.80 12.99
N THR A 477 -3.64 -50.64 12.25
CA THR A 477 -3.09 -51.90 12.79
C THR A 477 -1.60 -51.77 13.15
N ARG A 478 -0.91 -50.72 12.69
CA ARG A 478 0.52 -50.50 12.86
C ARG A 478 0.88 -49.09 13.24
#